data_579a4868c760d424a01ba0d43ba3c743
#
_entry.id   579a4868c760d424a01ba0d43ba3c743
#
_cell.length_a   1.000
_cell.length_b   1.000
_cell.length_c   1.000
_cell.angle_alpha   90.00
_cell.angle_beta   90.00
_cell.angle_gamma   90.00
#
_symmetry.space_group_name_H-M   'P 1'
#
loop_
_entity.id
_entity.type
_entity.pdbx_description
1 polymer ?
#
loop_
_entity_poly.entity_id
_entity_poly.type
_entity_poly.pdbx_seq_one_letter_code
_entity_poly.pdbx_strand_id
1 'polypeptide(L)'
;MAPNPPSDRPRTKPPRPTRAERQAQTRSQLIDAAAQVFARRGFQAASVEEIAEEAGYSHGAVYSNFEGKADLFLAVFEDYMAERVRELAETQAALADDASLEVRARALADQWMDRLARDRESFALHMEFLAHAGRDPQLARRFGTRSSAMREAVARYISHYQQEAGLEPAMPTDDLALILRALGIGLAIESLVSPEAVRHNLYGDFVELLVSLLRERGQAKQSRGRTRAKR
;
A
#
# COMPACT_ATOMS: atom_id res chain seq x y z
N MET A 1 -40.92 -36.71 39.51
CA MET A 1 -40.50 -35.35 39.80
C MET A 1 -39.50 -34.93 38.70
N ALA A 2 -39.99 -34.21 37.69
CA ALA A 2 -39.17 -33.82 36.53
C ALA A 2 -38.35 -32.55 36.87
N PRO A 3 -37.11 -32.42 36.42
CA PRO A 3 -36.31 -31.23 36.69
C PRO A 3 -36.79 -30.04 35.85
N ASN A 4 -36.81 -28.88 36.49
CA ASN A 4 -37.19 -27.59 35.96
C ASN A 4 -36.22 -27.15 34.84
N PRO A 5 -36.66 -26.58 33.70
CA PRO A 5 -35.75 -26.09 32.66
C PRO A 5 -34.99 -24.84 33.13
N PRO A 6 -33.74 -24.64 32.64
CA PRO A 6 -32.91 -23.53 33.08
C PRO A 6 -33.48 -22.17 32.61
N SER A 7 -33.54 -21.23 33.54
CA SER A 7 -34.02 -19.87 33.40
C SER A 7 -33.33 -19.13 32.26
N ASP A 8 -34.15 -18.53 31.41
CA ASP A 8 -33.82 -17.61 30.32
C ASP A 8 -32.99 -16.41 30.86
N ARG A 9 -31.71 -16.38 30.56
CA ARG A 9 -30.86 -15.23 30.88
C ARG A 9 -31.24 -14.07 29.96
N PRO A 10 -31.55 -12.87 30.49
CA PRO A 10 -31.89 -11.72 29.64
C PRO A 10 -30.74 -11.41 28.69
N ARG A 11 -31.03 -11.46 27.38
CA ARG A 11 -30.13 -11.00 26.33
C ARG A 11 -29.90 -9.50 26.53
N THR A 12 -28.76 -9.11 27.09
CA THR A 12 -28.37 -7.72 27.22
C THR A 12 -28.28 -7.10 25.83
N LYS A 13 -29.11 -6.11 25.59
CA LYS A 13 -29.07 -5.33 24.33
C LYS A 13 -27.68 -4.69 24.20
N PRO A 14 -27.01 -4.78 23.03
CA PRO A 14 -25.71 -4.16 22.89
C PRO A 14 -25.78 -2.67 23.21
N PRO A 15 -24.74 -2.11 23.85
CA PRO A 15 -24.71 -0.68 24.20
C PRO A 15 -24.88 0.18 22.95
N ARG A 16 -25.60 1.29 23.07
CA ARG A 16 -25.75 2.23 21.96
C ARG A 16 -24.39 2.84 21.63
N PRO A 17 -24.01 2.94 20.32
CA PRO A 17 -22.75 3.51 19.93
C PRO A 17 -22.61 4.96 20.41
N THR A 18 -21.45 5.30 20.91
CA THR A 18 -21.08 6.66 21.34
C THR A 18 -21.12 7.63 20.16
N ARG A 19 -21.02 8.94 20.43
CA ARG A 19 -20.94 9.95 19.39
C ARG A 19 -19.68 9.76 18.52
N ALA A 20 -18.55 9.43 19.14
CA ALA A 20 -17.28 9.17 18.42
C ALA A 20 -17.37 7.94 17.52
N GLU A 21 -17.96 6.84 18.00
CA GLU A 21 -18.16 5.62 17.20
C GLU A 21 -19.09 5.88 16.01
N ARG A 22 -20.16 6.65 16.19
CA ARG A 22 -21.04 7.04 15.07
C ARG A 22 -20.33 7.91 14.04
N GLN A 23 -19.51 8.85 14.49
CA GLN A 23 -18.72 9.69 13.59
C GLN A 23 -17.70 8.87 12.81
N ALA A 24 -16.98 7.95 13.46
CA ALA A 24 -16.05 7.03 12.80
C ALA A 24 -16.76 6.14 11.78
N GLN A 25 -17.94 5.61 12.12
CA GLN A 25 -18.76 4.81 11.21
C GLN A 25 -19.22 5.62 9.99
N THR A 26 -19.72 6.85 10.20
CA THR A 26 -20.12 7.75 9.09
C THR A 26 -18.92 8.06 8.20
N ARG A 27 -17.74 8.34 8.78
CA ARG A 27 -16.52 8.60 8.02
C ARG A 27 -16.12 7.39 7.17
N SER A 28 -16.15 6.18 7.70
CA SER A 28 -15.85 4.95 6.96
C SER A 28 -16.82 4.77 5.79
N GLN A 29 -18.13 4.89 6.01
CA GLN A 29 -19.14 4.74 4.96
C GLN A 29 -19.01 5.79 3.84
N LEU A 30 -18.60 7.02 4.18
CA LEU A 30 -18.29 8.06 3.19
C LEU A 30 -17.04 7.72 2.36
N ILE A 31 -16.02 7.12 2.97
CA ILE A 31 -14.82 6.66 2.25
C ILE A 31 -15.16 5.51 1.29
N ASP A 32 -15.95 4.53 1.75
CA ASP A 32 -16.40 3.40 0.94
C ASP A 32 -17.21 3.86 -0.29
N ALA A 33 -18.16 4.77 -0.09
CA ALA A 33 -18.93 5.37 -1.17
C ALA A 33 -18.06 6.19 -2.12
N ALA A 34 -17.13 6.98 -1.58
CA ALA A 34 -16.19 7.76 -2.38
C ALA A 34 -15.31 6.86 -3.27
N ALA A 35 -14.82 5.72 -2.73
CA ALA A 35 -14.05 4.74 -3.50
C ALA A 35 -14.86 4.23 -4.70
N GLN A 36 -16.15 3.89 -4.50
CA GLN A 36 -17.04 3.42 -5.57
C GLN A 36 -17.32 4.50 -6.62
N VAL A 37 -17.61 5.74 -6.19
CA VAL A 37 -17.88 6.85 -7.12
C VAL A 37 -16.61 7.20 -7.91
N PHE A 38 -15.45 7.28 -7.26
CA PHE A 38 -14.18 7.54 -7.95
C PHE A 38 -13.81 6.42 -8.94
N ALA A 39 -14.06 5.16 -8.61
CA ALA A 39 -13.80 4.05 -9.53
C ALA A 39 -14.66 4.14 -10.80
N ARG A 40 -15.94 4.54 -10.65
CA ARG A 40 -16.87 4.65 -11.81
C ARG A 40 -16.68 5.90 -12.64
N ARG A 41 -16.34 7.05 -12.02
CA ARG A 41 -16.35 8.38 -12.64
C ARG A 41 -14.98 8.97 -12.89
N GLY A 42 -13.95 8.43 -12.25
CA GLY A 42 -12.66 9.09 -12.12
C GLY A 42 -12.69 10.23 -11.09
N PHE A 43 -11.52 10.76 -10.75
CA PHE A 43 -11.41 11.85 -9.79
C PHE A 43 -12.05 13.16 -10.31
N GLN A 44 -11.85 13.51 -11.58
CA GLN A 44 -12.30 14.80 -12.12
C GLN A 44 -13.83 14.90 -12.21
N ALA A 45 -14.49 13.89 -12.75
CA ALA A 45 -15.93 13.91 -12.98
C ALA A 45 -16.78 13.59 -11.74
N ALA A 46 -16.20 12.95 -10.71
CA ALA A 46 -16.89 12.70 -9.46
C ALA A 46 -17.23 13.99 -8.71
N SER A 47 -18.38 14.02 -8.02
CA SER A 47 -18.79 15.14 -7.17
C SER A 47 -19.01 14.71 -5.72
N VAL A 48 -18.94 15.67 -4.79
CA VAL A 48 -19.24 15.44 -3.36
C VAL A 48 -20.71 15.09 -3.18
N GLU A 49 -21.57 15.64 -4.02
CA GLU A 49 -23.01 15.37 -4.05
C GLU A 49 -23.30 13.92 -4.38
N GLU A 50 -22.69 13.38 -5.45
CA GLU A 50 -22.81 11.96 -5.80
C GLU A 50 -22.30 11.02 -4.69
N ILE A 51 -21.20 11.40 -4.03
CA ILE A 51 -20.64 10.62 -2.91
C ILE A 51 -21.59 10.62 -1.72
N ALA A 52 -22.18 11.77 -1.39
CA ALA A 52 -23.16 11.89 -0.31
C ALA A 52 -24.41 11.01 -0.59
N GLU A 53 -24.92 11.06 -1.81
CA GLU A 53 -26.07 10.27 -2.27
C GLU A 53 -25.75 8.75 -2.21
N GLU A 54 -24.61 8.33 -2.74
CA GLU A 54 -24.15 6.93 -2.71
C GLU A 54 -24.05 6.39 -1.28
N ALA A 55 -23.56 7.23 -0.35
CA ALA A 55 -23.40 6.87 1.07
C ALA A 55 -24.72 6.93 1.86
N GLY A 56 -25.79 7.48 1.30
CA GLY A 56 -27.05 7.71 2.00
C GLY A 56 -26.98 8.81 3.06
N TYR A 57 -26.08 9.78 2.87
CA TYR A 57 -25.86 10.90 3.80
C TYR A 57 -26.19 12.25 3.15
N SER A 58 -26.40 13.26 3.99
CA SER A 58 -26.54 14.64 3.53
C SER A 58 -25.18 15.22 3.10
N HIS A 59 -25.20 16.17 2.21
CA HIS A 59 -24.04 16.97 1.81
C HIS A 59 -23.31 17.60 3.02
N GLY A 60 -24.07 18.09 4.01
CA GLY A 60 -23.51 18.60 5.26
C GLY A 60 -22.75 17.55 6.08
N ALA A 61 -23.15 16.28 6.01
CA ALA A 61 -22.44 15.20 6.69
C ALA A 61 -21.07 14.96 6.05
N VAL A 62 -20.92 15.13 4.73
CA VAL A 62 -19.62 15.03 4.06
C VAL A 62 -18.70 16.16 4.54
N TYR A 63 -19.15 17.41 4.50
CA TYR A 63 -18.32 18.56 4.92
C TYR A 63 -18.03 18.62 6.42
N SER A 64 -18.80 17.91 7.25
CA SER A 64 -18.45 17.74 8.68
C SER A 64 -17.30 16.74 8.91
N ASN A 65 -16.96 15.92 7.93
CA ASN A 65 -15.91 14.89 8.02
C ASN A 65 -14.71 15.15 7.11
N PHE A 66 -14.89 15.88 6.01
CA PHE A 66 -13.87 16.12 4.97
C PHE A 66 -13.93 17.55 4.46
N GLU A 67 -12.79 18.14 4.14
CA GLU A 67 -12.68 19.49 3.58
C GLU A 67 -13.22 19.60 2.14
N GLY A 68 -13.41 18.47 1.46
CA GLY A 68 -13.92 18.40 0.09
C GLY A 68 -13.46 17.15 -0.66
N LYS A 69 -13.67 17.16 -1.98
CA LYS A 69 -13.39 15.99 -2.85
C LYS A 69 -11.94 15.50 -2.76
N ALA A 70 -10.97 16.42 -2.74
CA ALA A 70 -9.57 16.05 -2.64
C ALA A 70 -9.23 15.37 -1.30
N ASP A 71 -9.84 15.82 -0.19
CA ASP A 71 -9.64 15.22 1.12
C ASP A 71 -10.28 13.83 1.23
N LEU A 72 -11.47 13.65 0.63
CA LEU A 72 -12.09 12.34 0.46
C LEU A 72 -11.20 11.38 -0.33
N PHE A 73 -10.65 11.86 -1.46
CA PHE A 73 -9.76 11.03 -2.26
C PHE A 73 -8.50 10.62 -1.48
N LEU A 74 -7.90 11.56 -0.74
CA LEU A 74 -6.75 11.27 0.11
C LEU A 74 -7.09 10.21 1.17
N ALA A 75 -8.30 10.22 1.74
CA ALA A 75 -8.72 9.20 2.69
C ALA A 75 -8.92 7.83 2.03
N VAL A 76 -9.55 7.77 0.85
CA VAL A 76 -9.64 6.54 0.04
C VAL A 76 -8.25 6.00 -0.29
N PHE A 77 -7.33 6.87 -0.66
CA PHE A 77 -5.95 6.50 -0.97
C PHE A 77 -5.20 5.97 0.27
N GLU A 78 -5.42 6.56 1.45
CA GLU A 78 -4.84 6.07 2.71
C GLU A 78 -5.30 4.64 3.02
N ASP A 79 -6.59 4.36 2.90
CA ASP A 79 -7.14 3.02 3.13
C ASP A 79 -6.58 2.02 2.10
N TYR A 80 -6.49 2.42 0.84
CA TYR A 80 -5.86 1.63 -0.21
C TYR A 80 -4.38 1.33 0.12
N MET A 81 -3.61 2.31 0.58
CA MET A 81 -2.21 2.11 0.96
C MET A 81 -2.05 1.26 2.22
N ALA A 82 -2.94 1.41 3.20
CA ALA A 82 -2.92 0.57 4.41
C ALA A 82 -3.17 -0.90 4.07
N GLU A 83 -4.08 -1.18 3.14
CA GLU A 83 -4.30 -2.54 2.61
C GLU A 83 -3.04 -3.09 1.95
N ARG A 84 -2.35 -2.27 1.12
CA ARG A 84 -1.09 -2.67 0.47
C ARG A 84 -0.01 -3.03 1.48
N VAL A 85 0.11 -2.27 2.57
CA VAL A 85 1.09 -2.56 3.63
C VAL A 85 0.74 -3.87 4.35
N ARG A 86 -0.55 -4.17 4.56
CA ARG A 86 -0.98 -5.46 5.14
C ARG A 86 -0.66 -6.63 4.22
N GLU A 87 -1.00 -6.55 2.94
CA GLU A 87 -0.69 -7.60 1.96
C GLU A 87 0.82 -7.86 1.83
N LEU A 88 1.63 -6.80 1.92
CA LEU A 88 3.09 -6.93 1.96
C LEU A 88 3.53 -7.80 3.16
N ALA A 89 2.97 -7.54 4.34
CA ALA A 89 3.27 -8.30 5.54
C ALA A 89 2.79 -9.76 5.44
N GLU A 90 1.60 -9.98 4.91
CA GLU A 90 1.02 -11.31 4.70
C GLU A 90 1.84 -12.13 3.71
N THR A 91 2.27 -11.53 2.59
CA THR A 91 3.15 -12.21 1.62
C THR A 91 4.45 -12.65 2.26
N GLN A 92 5.06 -11.81 3.10
CA GLN A 92 6.28 -12.19 3.82
C GLN A 92 6.04 -13.29 4.86
N ALA A 93 4.94 -13.24 5.58
CA ALA A 93 4.58 -14.24 6.58
C ALA A 93 4.24 -15.61 5.97
N ALA A 94 3.79 -15.64 4.72
CA ALA A 94 3.48 -16.88 4.00
C ALA A 94 4.71 -17.61 3.43
N LEU A 95 5.87 -16.95 3.39
CA LEU A 95 7.11 -17.57 2.93
C LEU A 95 7.73 -18.45 4.04
N ALA A 96 8.40 -19.52 3.63
CA ALA A 96 9.15 -20.37 4.56
C ALA A 96 10.21 -19.55 5.32
N ASP A 97 10.47 -19.89 6.59
CA ASP A 97 11.41 -19.15 7.44
C ASP A 97 12.84 -19.14 6.87
N ASP A 98 13.23 -20.19 6.14
CA ASP A 98 14.52 -20.35 5.48
C ASP A 98 14.56 -19.81 4.03
N ALA A 99 13.48 -19.16 3.56
CA ALA A 99 13.45 -18.60 2.22
C ALA A 99 14.57 -17.58 2.03
N SER A 100 15.31 -17.70 0.89
CA SER A 100 16.40 -16.76 0.60
C SER A 100 15.91 -15.32 0.39
N LEU A 101 16.83 -14.37 0.53
CA LEU A 101 16.51 -12.95 0.32
C LEU A 101 16.00 -12.70 -1.12
N GLU A 102 16.54 -13.40 -2.09
CA GLU A 102 16.13 -13.33 -3.49
C GLU A 102 14.67 -13.77 -3.66
N VAL A 103 14.29 -14.89 -3.04
CA VAL A 103 12.91 -15.42 -3.07
C VAL A 103 11.95 -14.43 -2.42
N ARG A 104 12.31 -13.88 -1.27
CA ARG A 104 11.50 -12.90 -0.54
C ARG A 104 11.31 -11.61 -1.33
N ALA A 105 12.38 -11.08 -1.90
CA ALA A 105 12.36 -9.86 -2.68
C ALA A 105 11.56 -10.03 -3.98
N ARG A 106 11.73 -11.16 -4.66
CA ARG A 106 10.95 -11.53 -5.83
C ARG A 106 9.45 -11.62 -5.52
N ALA A 107 9.08 -12.31 -4.45
CA ALA A 107 7.66 -12.47 -4.07
C ALA A 107 6.95 -11.12 -3.88
N LEU A 108 7.63 -10.12 -3.30
CA LEU A 108 7.07 -8.77 -3.16
C LEU A 108 6.90 -8.06 -4.50
N ALA A 109 7.86 -8.23 -5.41
CA ALA A 109 7.80 -7.64 -6.74
C ALA A 109 6.69 -8.29 -7.59
N ASP A 110 6.58 -9.62 -7.55
CA ASP A 110 5.53 -10.36 -8.25
C ASP A 110 4.14 -10.02 -7.70
N GLN A 111 3.99 -9.90 -6.37
CA GLN A 111 2.74 -9.44 -5.74
C GLN A 111 2.31 -8.06 -6.27
N TRP A 112 3.25 -7.13 -6.44
CA TRP A 112 2.96 -5.82 -7.02
C TRP A 112 2.40 -5.94 -8.45
N MET A 113 3.04 -6.73 -9.30
CA MET A 113 2.60 -6.94 -10.68
C MET A 113 1.25 -7.67 -10.77
N ASP A 114 1.03 -8.68 -9.94
CA ASP A 114 -0.25 -9.39 -9.80
C ASP A 114 -1.38 -8.45 -9.42
N ARG A 115 -1.11 -7.57 -8.46
CA ARG A 115 -2.07 -6.59 -8.03
C ARG A 115 -2.43 -5.61 -9.13
N LEU A 116 -1.43 -5.09 -9.82
CA LEU A 116 -1.65 -4.19 -10.95
C LEU A 116 -2.51 -4.85 -12.04
N ALA A 117 -2.27 -6.13 -12.34
CA ALA A 117 -3.05 -6.87 -13.32
C ALA A 117 -4.52 -7.02 -12.90
N ARG A 118 -4.77 -7.17 -11.58
CA ARG A 118 -6.13 -7.31 -11.04
C ARG A 118 -6.89 -6.00 -10.88
N ASP A 119 -6.18 -4.88 -10.66
CA ASP A 119 -6.78 -3.62 -10.23
C ASP A 119 -6.20 -2.42 -11.01
N ARG A 120 -6.26 -2.54 -12.34
CA ARG A 120 -5.77 -1.51 -13.27
C ARG A 120 -6.53 -0.18 -13.12
N GLU A 121 -7.81 -0.24 -12.80
CA GLU A 121 -8.67 0.93 -12.66
C GLU A 121 -8.25 1.80 -11.46
N SER A 122 -8.02 1.18 -10.30
CA SER A 122 -7.51 1.91 -9.12
C SER A 122 -6.14 2.53 -9.38
N PHE A 123 -5.26 1.85 -10.13
CA PHE A 123 -3.98 2.43 -10.50
C PHE A 123 -4.13 3.61 -11.46
N ALA A 124 -4.99 3.52 -12.47
CA ALA A 124 -5.29 4.62 -13.40
C ALA A 124 -5.88 5.83 -12.66
N LEU A 125 -6.81 5.61 -11.74
CA LEU A 125 -7.37 6.63 -10.87
C LEU A 125 -6.29 7.31 -10.01
N HIS A 126 -5.34 6.53 -9.48
CA HIS A 126 -4.21 7.06 -8.74
C HIS A 126 -3.35 7.99 -9.61
N MET A 127 -3.09 7.63 -10.88
CA MET A 127 -2.33 8.45 -11.82
C MET A 127 -3.07 9.75 -12.19
N GLU A 128 -4.39 9.68 -12.38
CA GLU A 128 -5.24 10.85 -12.60
C GLU A 128 -5.13 11.85 -11.45
N PHE A 129 -5.21 11.35 -10.22
CA PHE A 129 -5.06 12.19 -9.03
C PHE A 129 -3.67 12.78 -8.89
N LEU A 130 -2.61 12.01 -9.16
CA LEU A 130 -1.22 12.51 -9.15
C LEU A 130 -1.02 13.64 -10.15
N ALA A 131 -1.58 13.51 -11.35
CA ALA A 131 -1.51 14.56 -12.37
C ALA A 131 -2.26 15.84 -11.92
N HIS A 132 -3.36 15.68 -11.17
CA HIS A 132 -4.09 16.79 -10.57
C HIS A 132 -3.31 17.43 -9.41
N ALA A 133 -2.84 16.61 -8.47
CA ALA A 133 -2.11 17.06 -7.29
C ALA A 133 -0.78 17.76 -7.67
N GLY A 134 -0.12 17.32 -8.74
CA GLY A 134 1.12 17.94 -9.23
C GLY A 134 0.97 19.41 -9.67
N ARG A 135 -0.26 19.87 -9.91
CA ARG A 135 -0.57 21.27 -10.24
C ARG A 135 -0.89 22.13 -9.01
N ASP A 136 -1.08 21.50 -7.85
CA ASP A 136 -1.35 22.16 -6.57
C ASP A 136 -0.27 21.77 -5.55
N PRO A 137 0.66 22.69 -5.21
CA PRO A 137 1.75 22.41 -4.27
C PRO A 137 1.28 22.03 -2.86
N GLN A 138 0.11 22.50 -2.42
CA GLN A 138 -0.44 22.14 -1.11
C GLN A 138 -0.99 20.73 -1.13
N LEU A 139 -1.75 20.38 -2.15
CA LEU A 139 -2.28 19.03 -2.34
C LEU A 139 -1.15 18.01 -2.57
N ALA A 140 -0.12 18.36 -3.35
CA ALA A 140 1.05 17.53 -3.56
C ALA A 140 1.78 17.21 -2.25
N ARG A 141 1.97 18.18 -1.35
CA ARG A 141 2.55 17.94 -0.02
C ARG A 141 1.67 17.02 0.84
N ARG A 142 0.35 17.27 0.90
CA ARG A 142 -0.60 16.41 1.65
C ARG A 142 -0.56 14.96 1.13
N PHE A 143 -0.58 14.79 -0.18
CA PHE A 143 -0.46 13.48 -0.82
C PHE A 143 0.89 12.82 -0.51
N GLY A 144 2.00 13.55 -0.64
CA GLY A 144 3.35 13.06 -0.35
C GLY A 144 3.49 12.51 1.08
N THR A 145 2.97 13.23 2.07
CA THR A 145 2.95 12.79 3.48
C THR A 145 2.15 11.50 3.64
N ARG A 146 0.96 11.40 3.03
CA ARG A 146 0.09 10.24 3.15
C ARG A 146 0.59 9.02 2.36
N SER A 147 1.35 9.25 1.28
CA SER A 147 1.94 8.17 0.47
C SER A 147 3.28 7.63 1.01
N SER A 148 3.81 8.20 2.10
CA SER A 148 5.10 7.77 2.65
C SER A 148 5.06 6.37 3.27
N ALA A 149 3.91 5.93 3.81
CA ALA A 149 3.76 4.69 4.54
C ALA A 149 4.25 3.45 3.77
N MET A 150 3.95 3.36 2.47
CA MET A 150 4.42 2.25 1.62
C MET A 150 5.94 2.30 1.44
N ARG A 151 6.54 3.47 1.18
CA ARG A 151 7.99 3.62 1.06
C ARG A 151 8.69 3.21 2.34
N GLU A 152 8.18 3.67 3.48
CA GLU A 152 8.70 3.30 4.80
C GLU A 152 8.57 1.81 5.09
N ALA A 153 7.45 1.17 4.70
CA ALA A 153 7.29 -0.27 4.82
C ALA A 153 8.35 -1.02 3.99
N VAL A 154 8.53 -0.66 2.73
CA VAL A 154 9.56 -1.26 1.86
C VAL A 154 10.96 -1.02 2.43
N ALA A 155 11.27 0.20 2.90
CA ALA A 155 12.57 0.51 3.51
C ALA A 155 12.83 -0.34 4.77
N ARG A 156 11.81 -0.55 5.63
CA ARG A 156 11.92 -1.45 6.79
C ARG A 156 12.24 -2.89 6.38
N TYR A 157 11.57 -3.42 5.36
CA TYR A 157 11.87 -4.75 4.83
C TYR A 157 13.30 -4.85 4.32
N ILE A 158 13.74 -3.90 3.50
CA ILE A 158 15.12 -3.89 2.99
C ILE A 158 16.11 -3.86 4.15
N SER A 159 15.94 -2.97 5.14
CA SER A 159 16.82 -2.85 6.30
C SER A 159 16.89 -4.13 7.11
N HIS A 160 15.74 -4.75 7.36
CA HIS A 160 15.64 -6.00 8.14
C HIS A 160 16.45 -7.12 7.47
N TYR A 161 16.22 -7.37 6.19
CA TYR A 161 16.92 -8.44 5.49
C TYR A 161 18.39 -8.15 5.18
N GLN A 162 18.77 -6.89 5.02
CA GLN A 162 20.19 -6.53 4.94
C GLN A 162 20.92 -6.88 6.25
N GLN A 163 20.28 -6.60 7.39
CA GLN A 163 20.83 -6.94 8.70
C GLN A 163 20.93 -8.45 8.92
N GLU A 164 19.87 -9.21 8.62
CA GLU A 164 19.88 -10.68 8.72
C GLU A 164 20.94 -11.32 7.83
N ALA A 165 21.09 -10.84 6.60
CA ALA A 165 22.07 -11.35 5.65
C ALA A 165 23.49 -10.83 5.90
N GLY A 166 23.70 -9.93 6.87
CA GLY A 166 25.00 -9.29 7.12
C GLY A 166 25.51 -8.48 5.93
N LEU A 167 24.60 -7.89 5.14
CA LEU A 167 24.91 -7.12 3.96
C LEU A 167 25.12 -5.63 4.31
N GLU A 168 26.25 -5.06 3.91
CA GLU A 168 26.43 -3.61 3.99
C GLU A 168 25.57 -2.92 2.91
N PRO A 169 24.80 -1.87 3.27
CA PRO A 169 24.04 -1.10 2.31
C PRO A 169 24.95 -0.49 1.24
N ALA A 170 24.59 -0.64 -0.04
CA ALA A 170 25.30 0.00 -1.16
C ALA A 170 24.91 1.48 -1.32
N MET A 171 23.75 1.86 -0.79
CA MET A 171 23.18 3.21 -0.72
C MET A 171 22.23 3.30 0.47
N PRO A 172 21.78 4.50 0.88
CA PRO A 172 20.71 4.65 1.89
C PRO A 172 19.49 3.80 1.54
N THR A 173 18.95 3.10 2.54
CA THR A 173 17.82 2.17 2.33
C THR A 173 16.57 2.89 1.81
N ASP A 174 16.35 4.13 2.26
CA ASP A 174 15.22 4.95 1.78
C ASP A 174 15.36 5.29 0.29
N ASP A 175 16.57 5.55 -0.20
CA ASP A 175 16.83 5.79 -1.62
C ASP A 175 16.59 4.53 -2.45
N LEU A 176 17.03 3.36 -1.95
CA LEU A 176 16.77 2.10 -2.61
C LEU A 176 15.26 1.79 -2.66
N ALA A 177 14.54 2.01 -1.57
CA ALA A 177 13.09 1.85 -1.53
C ALA A 177 12.37 2.80 -2.51
N LEU A 178 12.85 4.05 -2.61
CA LEU A 178 12.32 5.02 -3.57
C LEU A 178 12.55 4.59 -5.01
N ILE A 179 13.76 4.11 -5.34
CA ILE A 179 14.12 3.65 -6.69
C ILE A 179 13.25 2.42 -7.07
N LEU A 180 13.16 1.42 -6.22
CA LEU A 180 12.34 0.23 -6.47
C LEU A 180 10.87 0.62 -6.68
N ARG A 181 10.33 1.48 -5.83
CA ARG A 181 8.96 1.97 -5.99
C ARG A 181 8.77 2.72 -7.31
N ALA A 182 9.69 3.61 -7.67
CA ALA A 182 9.62 4.37 -8.92
C ALA A 182 9.68 3.45 -10.15
N LEU A 183 10.54 2.43 -10.11
CA LEU A 183 10.61 1.40 -11.16
C LEU A 183 9.29 0.63 -11.27
N GLY A 184 8.74 0.15 -10.16
CA GLY A 184 7.45 -0.55 -10.15
C GLY A 184 6.31 0.29 -10.71
N ILE A 185 6.24 1.58 -10.36
CA ILE A 185 5.26 2.53 -10.93
C ILE A 185 5.51 2.74 -12.42
N GLY A 186 6.76 2.89 -12.86
CA GLY A 186 7.10 3.02 -14.28
C GLY A 186 6.65 1.80 -15.10
N LEU A 187 6.95 0.59 -14.63
CA LEU A 187 6.49 -0.64 -15.27
C LEU A 187 4.96 -0.75 -15.27
N ALA A 188 4.30 -0.27 -14.21
CA ALA A 188 2.86 -0.21 -14.14
C ALA A 188 2.27 0.71 -15.22
N ILE A 189 2.84 1.89 -15.43
CA ILE A 189 2.44 2.82 -16.49
C ILE A 189 2.64 2.17 -17.87
N GLU A 190 3.81 1.58 -18.11
CA GLU A 190 4.09 0.87 -19.38
C GLU A 190 3.08 -0.26 -19.63
N SER A 191 2.72 -1.03 -18.60
CA SER A 191 1.73 -2.11 -18.75
C SER A 191 0.31 -1.63 -19.05
N LEU A 192 -0.03 -0.38 -18.67
CA LEU A 192 -1.31 0.23 -19.06
C LEU A 192 -1.35 0.60 -20.56
N VAL A 193 -0.22 1.09 -21.08
CA VAL A 193 -0.11 1.62 -22.44
C VAL A 193 0.24 0.52 -23.45
N SER A 194 1.15 -0.39 -23.07
CA SER A 194 1.66 -1.47 -23.92
C SER A 194 1.74 -2.77 -23.09
N PRO A 195 0.59 -3.45 -22.85
CA PRO A 195 0.54 -4.62 -21.98
C PRO A 195 1.48 -5.76 -22.40
N GLU A 196 1.67 -5.95 -23.70
CA GLU A 196 2.55 -6.98 -24.28
C GLU A 196 4.05 -6.67 -24.13
N ALA A 197 4.42 -5.41 -23.87
CA ALA A 197 5.83 -5.02 -23.68
C ALA A 197 6.34 -5.39 -22.28
N VAL A 198 5.46 -5.51 -21.29
CA VAL A 198 5.81 -5.78 -19.91
C VAL A 198 5.48 -7.23 -19.55
N ARG A 199 6.50 -8.11 -19.57
CA ARG A 199 6.32 -9.48 -19.08
C ARG A 199 5.93 -9.45 -17.59
N HIS A 200 5.00 -10.32 -17.21
CA HIS A 200 4.47 -10.39 -15.84
C HIS A 200 5.55 -10.47 -14.76
N ASN A 201 6.57 -11.29 -14.98
CA ASN A 201 7.66 -11.51 -14.03
C ASN A 201 8.87 -10.55 -14.21
N LEU A 202 8.77 -9.54 -15.07
CA LEU A 202 9.90 -8.65 -15.38
C LEU A 202 10.44 -7.92 -14.15
N TYR A 203 9.52 -7.45 -13.30
CA TYR A 203 9.90 -6.74 -12.07
C TYR A 203 10.55 -7.68 -11.06
N GLY A 204 9.99 -8.88 -10.87
CA GLY A 204 10.55 -9.92 -10.01
C GLY A 204 11.95 -10.36 -10.45
N ASP A 205 12.15 -10.63 -11.76
CA ASP A 205 13.44 -10.97 -12.35
C ASP A 205 14.50 -9.90 -12.08
N PHE A 206 14.12 -8.62 -12.23
CA PHE A 206 15.03 -7.50 -11.95
C PHE A 206 15.39 -7.39 -10.47
N VAL A 207 14.42 -7.51 -9.57
CA VAL A 207 14.65 -7.39 -8.13
C VAL A 207 15.51 -8.55 -7.63
N GLU A 208 15.28 -9.79 -8.11
CA GLU A 208 16.09 -10.95 -7.80
C GLU A 208 17.55 -10.75 -8.27
N LEU A 209 17.75 -10.30 -9.50
CA LEU A 209 19.08 -9.96 -10.04
C LEU A 209 19.77 -8.89 -9.18
N LEU A 210 19.06 -7.85 -8.80
CA LEU A 210 19.63 -6.77 -7.98
C LEU A 210 20.10 -7.30 -6.62
N VAL A 211 19.31 -8.14 -5.95
CA VAL A 211 19.67 -8.75 -4.67
C VAL A 211 20.91 -9.63 -4.83
N SER A 212 20.99 -10.46 -5.87
CA SER A 212 22.14 -11.30 -6.16
C SER A 212 23.43 -10.49 -6.34
N LEU A 213 23.35 -9.40 -7.11
CA LEU A 213 24.52 -8.50 -7.34
C LEU A 213 24.96 -7.79 -6.03
N LEU A 214 24.02 -7.35 -5.20
CA LEU A 214 24.34 -6.74 -3.92
C LEU A 214 25.02 -7.72 -2.96
N ARG A 215 24.60 -8.98 -2.96
CA ARG A 215 25.15 -10.06 -2.15
C ARG A 215 26.57 -10.41 -2.59
N GLU A 216 26.82 -10.58 -3.89
CA GLU A 216 28.15 -10.84 -4.44
C GLU A 216 29.13 -9.70 -4.10
N ARG A 217 28.70 -8.45 -4.24
CA ARG A 217 29.50 -7.28 -3.88
C ARG A 217 29.86 -7.27 -2.40
N GLY A 218 28.93 -7.61 -1.51
CA GLY A 218 29.16 -7.72 -0.08
C GLY A 218 30.19 -8.77 0.27
N GLN A 219 30.09 -9.97 -0.32
CA GLN A 219 31.05 -11.07 -0.13
C GLN A 219 32.46 -10.73 -0.63
N ALA A 220 32.58 -10.09 -1.79
CA ALA A 220 33.86 -9.66 -2.36
C ALA A 220 34.58 -8.61 -1.47
N LYS A 221 33.81 -7.73 -0.83
CA LYS A 221 34.36 -6.71 0.10
C LYS A 221 34.86 -7.34 1.39
N GLN A 222 34.11 -8.29 1.97
CA GLN A 222 34.50 -9.02 3.18
C GLN A 222 35.75 -9.87 2.94
N SER A 223 35.91 -10.54 1.81
CA SER A 223 37.09 -11.34 1.47
C SER A 223 38.35 -10.49 1.35
N ARG A 224 38.24 -9.31 0.73
CA ARG A 224 39.37 -8.33 0.63
C ARG A 224 39.76 -7.76 1.99
N GLY A 225 38.79 -7.46 2.86
CA GLY A 225 39.04 -6.99 4.22
C GLY A 225 39.82 -8.03 5.07
N ARG A 226 39.43 -9.32 4.99
CA ARG A 226 40.12 -10.41 5.68
C ARG A 226 41.56 -10.63 5.21
N THR A 227 41.82 -10.45 3.91
CA THR A 227 43.18 -10.59 3.34
C THR A 227 44.09 -9.44 3.79
N ARG A 228 43.54 -8.22 3.97
CA ARG A 228 44.29 -7.04 4.43
C ARG A 228 44.60 -7.05 5.92
N ALA A 229 43.74 -7.67 6.73
CA ALA A 229 43.93 -7.80 8.19
C ALA A 229 44.92 -8.92 8.58
N LYS A 230 45.32 -9.80 7.64
CA LYS A 230 46.32 -10.87 7.85
C LYS A 230 47.73 -10.52 7.37
N ARG A 231 47.94 -9.31 6.83
CA ARG A 231 49.23 -8.74 6.48
C ARG A 231 49.61 -7.66 7.50
#